data_04b05c68532064ab5d796cca08090afa
#
_entry.id   04b05c68532064ab5d796cca08090afa
#
_cell.length_a   1.000
_cell.length_b   1.000
_cell.length_c   1.000
_cell.angle_alpha   90.00
_cell.angle_beta   90.00
_cell.angle_gamma   90.00
#
_symmetry.space_group_name_H-M   'P 1'
#
loop_
_entity.id
_entity.type
_entity.pdbx_description
1 polymer ?
#
loop_
_entity_poly.entity_id
_entity_poly.type
_entity_poly.pdbx_seq_one_letter_code
_entity_poly.pdbx_strand_id
1 'polypeptide(L)'
;MTTKMLIKTARSLFVCTALLSPVLAQAQILTMVNYESKPGQTPRREGIAIIDVDPTSKGFAKILNDIPLPTDLVAHHIFYNKDLSKAYITSLGNGALHVMDMTHQPYRPKKIDVPDCKVGEDLIFSEDHKTWYMTCMGSSNVIVGDAQTDKQIKVIAADAENAFIRYPHGISINNDIDRIMVTSTVRPSDLGDAGETVTVIEASSGKVLSSHKLSDKPSPSGSAPVEAVFLPHSNPPLAYINTMFGGGLWTGIWNADNKHFDFEQVFDFNTVKQGVPLEIYFNDKHDRMYITTANPGHFNIFDISESVLKPKLIKAIPTAGGAHHVVLSPDEQYAIVQNSFLNLPDMSDGSISVIDLNKQEVIATIDTLKKQGLNPNSIIMMPRWHHDTAH
;
A
#
# COMPACT_ATOMS: atom_id res chain seq x y z
N MET A 1 -64.67 74.43 -8.18
CA MET A 1 -64.58 72.98 -8.04
C MET A 1 -63.18 72.56 -8.49
N THR A 2 -62.26 72.36 -7.58
CA THR A 2 -60.85 72.10 -7.86
C THR A 2 -60.51 70.70 -7.29
N THR A 3 -60.31 69.76 -8.16
CA THR A 3 -59.95 68.35 -7.83
C THR A 3 -58.44 68.24 -7.63
N LYS A 4 -57.99 67.91 -6.41
CA LYS A 4 -56.60 67.63 -6.09
C LYS A 4 -56.29 66.17 -6.42
N MET A 5 -55.31 65.98 -7.27
CA MET A 5 -54.77 64.70 -7.66
C MET A 5 -53.61 64.27 -6.68
N LEU A 6 -53.81 63.19 -5.96
CA LEU A 6 -52.78 62.62 -5.04
C LEU A 6 -51.88 61.66 -5.85
N ILE A 7 -50.63 62.02 -5.92
CA ILE A 7 -49.55 61.10 -6.48
C ILE A 7 -49.01 60.22 -5.34
N LYS A 8 -49.27 58.91 -5.39
CA LYS A 8 -48.63 57.93 -4.50
C LYS A 8 -47.31 57.47 -5.10
N THR A 9 -46.21 57.83 -4.47
CA THR A 9 -44.86 57.32 -4.75
C THR A 9 -44.72 55.96 -4.09
N ALA A 10 -44.61 54.89 -4.90
CA ALA A 10 -44.25 53.55 -4.45
C ALA A 10 -42.72 53.49 -4.34
N ARG A 11 -42.17 53.27 -3.14
CA ARG A 11 -40.78 52.94 -2.91
C ARG A 11 -40.62 51.43 -3.04
N SER A 12 -39.96 50.96 -4.12
CA SER A 12 -39.54 49.58 -4.27
C SER A 12 -38.32 49.33 -3.37
N LEU A 13 -38.48 48.47 -2.37
CA LEU A 13 -37.39 47.93 -1.60
C LEU A 13 -36.77 46.78 -2.42
N PHE A 14 -35.56 46.98 -2.94
CA PHE A 14 -34.72 45.92 -3.48
C PHE A 14 -34.13 45.15 -2.29
N VAL A 15 -34.64 43.96 -1.98
CA VAL A 15 -34.01 43.01 -1.06
C VAL A 15 -32.96 42.22 -1.88
N CYS A 16 -31.71 42.59 -1.68
CA CYS A 16 -30.59 41.81 -2.20
C CYS A 16 -30.43 40.54 -1.33
N THR A 17 -31.02 39.44 -1.74
CA THR A 17 -30.77 38.11 -1.17
C THR A 17 -29.40 37.69 -1.64
N ALA A 18 -28.37 37.87 -0.81
CA ALA A 18 -27.09 37.24 -0.98
C ALA A 18 -27.31 35.72 -0.84
N LEU A 19 -27.24 34.99 -1.95
CA LEU A 19 -27.16 33.55 -1.96
C LEU A 19 -25.77 33.15 -1.37
N LEU A 20 -25.75 32.90 -0.06
CA LEU A 20 -24.70 32.19 0.60
C LEU A 20 -24.74 30.74 0.06
N SER A 21 -24.00 30.45 -1.01
CA SER A 21 -23.71 29.08 -1.36
C SER A 21 -23.02 28.43 -0.16
N PRO A 22 -23.51 27.31 0.37
CA PRO A 22 -22.77 26.59 1.38
C PRO A 22 -21.44 26.17 0.73
N VAL A 23 -20.34 26.72 1.21
CA VAL A 23 -19.01 26.17 0.96
C VAL A 23 -19.09 24.81 1.65
N LEU A 24 -19.34 23.76 0.88
CA LEU A 24 -19.12 22.39 1.35
C LEU A 24 -17.66 22.38 1.80
N ALA A 25 -17.44 22.29 3.10
CA ALA A 25 -16.11 22.06 3.63
C ALA A 25 -15.66 20.73 3.01
N GLN A 26 -14.74 20.81 2.05
CA GLN A 26 -14.13 19.64 1.47
C GLN A 26 -13.46 18.90 2.62
N ALA A 27 -13.81 17.63 2.80
CA ALA A 27 -13.26 16.87 3.90
C ALA A 27 -11.75 16.75 3.70
N GLN A 28 -10.97 17.00 4.74
CA GLN A 28 -9.51 16.89 4.72
C GLN A 28 -9.08 15.48 4.30
N ILE A 29 -8.05 15.38 3.49
CA ILE A 29 -7.40 14.11 3.14
C ILE A 29 -6.40 13.80 4.25
N LEU A 30 -6.72 12.83 5.10
CA LEU A 30 -5.90 12.44 6.24
C LEU A 30 -5.29 11.05 6.02
N THR A 31 -4.03 10.89 6.37
CA THR A 31 -3.32 9.62 6.30
C THR A 31 -2.73 9.24 7.65
N MET A 32 -2.60 7.93 7.89
CA MET A 32 -1.69 7.39 8.89
C MET A 32 -0.38 7.02 8.20
N VAL A 33 0.72 7.40 8.82
CA VAL A 33 2.08 7.17 8.32
C VAL A 33 2.90 6.54 9.43
N ASN A 34 3.34 5.31 9.25
CA ASN A 34 4.36 4.73 10.13
C ASN A 34 5.67 5.48 9.91
N TYR A 35 6.36 5.79 10.99
CA TYR A 35 7.67 6.44 10.89
C TYR A 35 8.66 5.85 11.89
N GLU A 36 9.93 5.94 11.54
CA GLU A 36 11.07 5.64 12.41
C GLU A 36 12.16 6.73 12.33
N SER A 37 13.01 6.76 13.33
CA SER A 37 14.18 7.65 13.31
C SER A 37 15.16 7.25 12.22
N LYS A 38 15.68 8.23 11.48
CA LYS A 38 16.82 8.04 10.57
C LYS A 38 18.03 7.46 11.33
N PRO A 39 18.92 6.74 10.66
CA PRO A 39 20.15 6.25 11.26
C PRO A 39 20.92 7.39 11.96
N GLY A 40 21.42 7.13 13.16
CA GLY A 40 22.19 8.10 13.94
C GLY A 40 21.38 9.11 14.75
N GLN A 41 20.07 9.15 14.63
CA GLN A 41 19.21 10.00 15.48
C GLN A 41 19.12 9.46 16.91
N THR A 42 19.27 10.37 17.89
CA THR A 42 19.15 10.06 19.32
C THR A 42 18.37 11.18 20.02
N PRO A 43 17.35 10.88 20.84
CA PRO A 43 16.79 9.55 21.10
C PRO A 43 16.06 8.98 19.85
N ARG A 44 16.04 7.66 19.72
CA ARG A 44 15.26 7.00 18.68
C ARG A 44 13.77 7.13 18.97
N ARG A 45 12.99 7.36 17.92
CA ARG A 45 11.53 7.49 17.98
C ARG A 45 10.93 6.65 16.85
N GLU A 46 9.82 6.02 17.17
CA GLU A 46 8.93 5.36 16.22
C GLU A 46 7.48 5.66 16.56
N GLY A 47 6.62 5.67 15.59
CA GLY A 47 5.22 5.96 15.80
C GLY A 47 4.40 5.91 14.53
N ILE A 48 3.13 6.27 14.69
CA ILE A 48 2.18 6.49 13.60
C ILE A 48 1.74 7.95 13.65
N ALA A 49 2.08 8.73 12.64
CA ALA A 49 1.66 10.11 12.51
C ALA A 49 0.35 10.18 11.69
N ILE A 50 -0.67 10.86 12.21
CA ILE A 50 -1.83 11.25 11.40
C ILE A 50 -1.52 12.61 10.79
N ILE A 51 -1.41 12.65 9.45
CA ILE A 51 -0.98 13.84 8.70
C ILE A 51 -2.09 14.30 7.78
N ASP A 52 -2.30 15.62 7.72
CA ASP A 52 -3.14 16.27 6.72
C ASP A 52 -2.32 16.39 5.42
N VAL A 53 -2.69 15.60 4.41
CA VAL A 53 -2.02 15.57 3.10
C VAL A 53 -2.82 16.28 2.00
N ASP A 54 -3.95 16.91 2.34
CA ASP A 54 -4.78 17.66 1.41
C ASP A 54 -4.07 18.97 1.01
N PRO A 55 -3.61 19.11 -0.26
CA PRO A 55 -2.88 20.30 -0.70
C PRO A 55 -3.72 21.59 -0.66
N THR A 56 -5.04 21.48 -0.53
CA THR A 56 -5.96 22.61 -0.45
C THR A 56 -6.30 22.99 0.98
N SER A 57 -5.92 22.16 1.95
CA SER A 57 -6.21 22.38 3.37
C SER A 57 -5.33 23.45 4.01
N LYS A 58 -5.87 24.22 4.95
CA LYS A 58 -5.09 25.11 5.83
C LYS A 58 -4.17 24.34 6.80
N GLY A 59 -4.46 23.06 7.01
CA GLY A 59 -3.68 22.13 7.82
C GLY A 59 -2.64 21.35 7.05
N PHE A 60 -2.50 21.59 5.74
CA PHE A 60 -1.58 20.84 4.88
C PHE A 60 -0.20 20.63 5.51
N ALA A 61 0.30 19.41 5.43
CA ALA A 61 1.57 18.94 5.97
C ALA A 61 1.70 18.96 7.51
N LYS A 62 0.62 19.20 8.26
CA LYS A 62 0.65 19.15 9.72
C LYS A 62 0.40 17.75 10.24
N ILE A 63 1.16 17.35 11.25
CA ILE A 63 0.84 16.18 12.09
C ILE A 63 -0.26 16.61 13.04
N LEU A 64 -1.43 15.95 12.94
CA LEU A 64 -2.61 16.21 13.77
C LEU A 64 -2.63 15.33 15.02
N ASN A 65 -2.04 14.13 14.93
CA ASN A 65 -1.89 13.21 16.04
C ASN A 65 -0.60 12.42 15.85
N ASP A 66 0.07 12.08 16.96
CA ASP A 66 1.29 11.27 17.00
C ASP A 66 1.05 10.11 17.98
N ILE A 67 1.05 8.89 17.48
CA ILE A 67 0.80 7.67 18.25
C ILE A 67 2.14 6.97 18.44
N PRO A 68 2.75 7.05 19.63
CA PRO A 68 4.07 6.45 19.84
C PRO A 68 4.04 4.93 19.78
N LEU A 69 5.04 4.35 19.15
CA LEU A 69 5.33 2.93 19.11
C LEU A 69 6.61 2.63 19.92
N PRO A 70 6.82 1.37 20.34
CA PRO A 70 8.11 0.96 20.89
C PRO A 70 9.24 1.23 19.89
N THR A 71 10.37 1.70 20.36
CA THR A 71 11.57 1.89 19.53
C THR A 71 12.11 0.55 19.04
N ASP A 72 12.69 0.54 17.85
CA ASP A 72 13.24 -0.65 17.18
C ASP A 72 12.17 -1.72 16.86
N LEU A 73 10.90 -1.31 16.79
CA LEU A 73 9.81 -2.14 16.25
C LEU A 73 9.91 -2.26 14.74
N VAL A 74 10.35 -1.20 14.07
CA VAL A 74 10.38 -1.06 12.62
C VAL A 74 9.00 -1.38 12.05
N ALA A 75 7.99 -0.61 12.50
CA ALA A 75 6.62 -0.75 12.03
C ALA A 75 6.59 -0.53 10.51
N HIS A 76 6.03 -1.49 9.77
CA HIS A 76 6.15 -1.51 8.32
C HIS A 76 4.83 -1.24 7.63
N HIS A 77 3.84 -2.13 7.68
CA HIS A 77 2.55 -1.90 7.04
C HIS A 77 1.43 -1.60 8.04
N ILE A 78 0.34 -0.99 7.54
CA ILE A 78 -0.92 -0.80 8.27
C ILE A 78 -2.05 -1.31 7.37
N PHE A 79 -2.85 -2.25 7.87
CA PHE A 79 -3.99 -2.83 7.18
C PHE A 79 -5.26 -2.62 7.99
N TYR A 80 -6.39 -2.40 7.32
CA TYR A 80 -7.68 -2.37 8.00
C TYR A 80 -8.43 -3.68 7.82
N ASN A 81 -9.17 -4.07 8.87
CA ASN A 81 -10.22 -5.07 8.70
C ASN A 81 -11.39 -4.47 7.89
N LYS A 82 -12.32 -5.32 7.44
CA LYS A 82 -13.41 -4.93 6.53
C LYS A 82 -14.25 -3.75 7.00
N ASP A 83 -14.61 -3.73 8.28
CA ASP A 83 -15.47 -2.70 8.85
C ASP A 83 -14.69 -1.47 9.34
N LEU A 84 -13.38 -1.43 9.08
CA LEU A 84 -12.47 -0.34 9.46
C LEU A 84 -12.38 -0.09 10.96
N SER A 85 -12.86 -1.03 11.78
CA SER A 85 -12.84 -0.92 13.24
C SER A 85 -11.48 -1.21 13.85
N LYS A 86 -10.61 -1.92 13.13
CA LYS A 86 -9.26 -2.29 13.56
C LYS A 86 -8.22 -1.94 12.50
N ALA A 87 -7.06 -1.47 12.95
CA ALA A 87 -5.85 -1.39 12.14
C ALA A 87 -4.83 -2.42 12.63
N TYR A 88 -4.29 -3.21 11.71
CA TYR A 88 -3.25 -4.21 11.94
C TYR A 88 -1.93 -3.62 11.47
N ILE A 89 -0.93 -3.62 12.34
CA ILE A 89 0.39 -3.03 12.07
C ILE A 89 1.41 -4.16 12.14
N THR A 90 2.03 -4.48 11.01
CA THR A 90 3.13 -5.43 10.94
C THR A 90 4.46 -4.77 11.26
N SER A 91 5.48 -5.54 11.60
CA SER A 91 6.77 -4.99 11.98
C SER A 91 7.92 -5.94 11.66
N LEU A 92 9.02 -5.34 11.16
CA LEU A 92 10.23 -6.04 10.78
C LEU A 92 11.18 -6.29 11.96
N GLY A 93 10.98 -5.57 13.06
CA GLY A 93 11.78 -5.70 14.30
C GLY A 93 11.17 -6.66 15.31
N ASN A 94 10.98 -6.20 16.52
CA ASN A 94 10.52 -7.02 17.64
C ASN A 94 9.00 -7.07 17.77
N GLY A 95 8.40 -8.20 17.44
CA GLY A 95 6.97 -8.43 17.62
C GLY A 95 6.19 -8.21 16.34
N ALA A 96 5.89 -9.26 15.66
CA ALA A 96 5.40 -9.29 14.30
C ALA A 96 4.10 -8.51 14.05
N LEU A 97 3.20 -8.39 15.03
CA LEU A 97 1.87 -7.84 14.82
C LEU A 97 1.38 -6.99 16.01
N HIS A 98 0.82 -5.84 15.70
CA HIS A 98 0.04 -5.01 16.64
C HIS A 98 -1.34 -4.76 16.05
N VAL A 99 -2.35 -4.64 16.90
CA VAL A 99 -3.71 -4.28 16.51
C VAL A 99 -4.15 -3.04 17.28
N MET A 100 -4.77 -2.11 16.59
CA MET A 100 -5.25 -0.85 17.12
C MET A 100 -6.74 -0.72 16.90
N ASP A 101 -7.50 -0.41 17.94
CA ASP A 101 -8.92 -0.07 17.86
C ASP A 101 -9.05 1.32 17.20
N MET A 102 -9.76 1.35 16.08
CA MET A 102 -10.00 2.57 15.30
C MET A 102 -11.33 3.25 15.65
N THR A 103 -12.14 2.65 16.50
CA THR A 103 -13.47 3.17 16.86
C THR A 103 -13.42 4.25 17.95
N HIS A 104 -12.33 4.29 18.73
CA HIS A 104 -12.19 5.19 19.86
C HIS A 104 -10.79 5.83 19.94
N GLN A 105 -10.75 7.12 20.25
CA GLN A 105 -9.52 7.82 20.59
C GLN A 105 -9.31 7.83 22.12
N PRO A 106 -8.05 7.87 22.61
CA PRO A 106 -6.81 7.88 21.83
C PRO A 106 -6.48 6.50 21.26
N TYR A 107 -6.03 6.47 20.02
CA TYR A 107 -5.59 5.24 19.34
C TYR A 107 -4.40 4.62 20.08
N ARG A 108 -4.47 3.32 20.37
CA ARG A 108 -3.43 2.60 21.13
C ARG A 108 -3.15 1.23 20.52
N PRO A 109 -2.03 1.07 19.82
CA PRO A 109 -1.60 -0.23 19.33
C PRO A 109 -1.36 -1.21 20.47
N LYS A 110 -1.88 -2.41 20.35
CA LYS A 110 -1.69 -3.51 21.29
C LYS A 110 -0.96 -4.65 20.58
N LYS A 111 0.14 -5.10 21.15
CA LYS A 111 0.87 -6.27 20.63
C LYS A 111 -0.02 -7.51 20.67
N ILE A 112 -0.02 -8.25 19.57
CA ILE A 112 -0.67 -9.56 19.44
C ILE A 112 0.43 -10.62 19.47
N ASP A 113 0.16 -11.70 20.20
CA ASP A 113 1.08 -12.83 20.28
C ASP A 113 0.93 -13.71 19.04
N VAL A 114 1.99 -13.77 18.25
CA VAL A 114 2.10 -14.59 17.05
C VAL A 114 3.42 -15.38 17.15
N PRO A 115 3.41 -16.49 17.96
CA PRO A 115 4.64 -17.14 18.39
C PRO A 115 5.48 -17.75 17.25
N ASP A 116 4.83 -18.13 16.14
CA ASP A 116 5.50 -18.76 15.01
C ASP A 116 5.97 -17.76 13.94
N CYS A 117 5.75 -16.44 14.15
CA CYS A 117 6.18 -15.40 13.23
C CYS A 117 7.43 -14.68 13.73
N LYS A 118 8.44 -14.65 12.89
CA LYS A 118 9.59 -13.75 13.01
C LYS A 118 9.60 -12.83 11.79
N VAL A 119 9.67 -11.53 12.02
CA VAL A 119 9.63 -10.51 10.98
C VAL A 119 8.32 -10.57 10.20
N GLY A 120 7.28 -9.95 10.75
CA GLY A 120 5.96 -9.85 10.10
C GLY A 120 5.99 -8.80 8.99
N GLU A 121 5.42 -9.14 7.84
CA GLU A 121 5.51 -8.31 6.64
C GLU A 121 4.12 -7.92 6.16
N ASP A 122 3.57 -8.60 5.21
CA ASP A 122 2.29 -8.28 4.59
C ASP A 122 1.12 -9.06 5.23
N LEU A 123 -0.09 -8.48 5.18
CA LEU A 123 -1.28 -9.08 5.79
C LEU A 123 -2.51 -8.85 4.91
N ILE A 124 -3.22 -9.92 4.60
CA ILE A 124 -4.49 -9.88 3.86
C ILE A 124 -5.62 -10.56 4.62
N PHE A 125 -6.85 -10.25 4.25
CA PHE A 125 -8.05 -10.89 4.78
C PHE A 125 -8.72 -11.80 3.75
N SER A 126 -9.34 -12.90 4.23
CA SER A 126 -10.28 -13.65 3.41
C SER A 126 -11.46 -12.75 3.00
N GLU A 127 -12.19 -13.12 1.94
CA GLU A 127 -13.35 -12.34 1.46
C GLU A 127 -14.44 -12.18 2.51
N ASP A 128 -14.70 -13.23 3.30
CA ASP A 128 -15.63 -13.16 4.43
C ASP A 128 -15.07 -12.41 5.65
N HIS A 129 -13.83 -11.93 5.57
CA HIS A 129 -13.09 -11.18 6.58
C HIS A 129 -13.01 -11.83 7.96
N LYS A 130 -13.18 -13.15 8.05
CA LYS A 130 -13.03 -13.90 9.31
C LYS A 130 -11.61 -14.36 9.57
N THR A 131 -10.81 -14.45 8.51
CA THR A 131 -9.43 -14.95 8.55
C THR A 131 -8.48 -13.90 8.03
N TRP A 132 -7.35 -13.72 8.70
CA TRP A 132 -6.22 -12.99 8.14
C TRP A 132 -5.06 -13.94 7.86
N TYR A 133 -4.28 -13.59 6.84
CA TYR A 133 -3.05 -14.29 6.46
C TYR A 133 -1.91 -13.28 6.52
N MET A 134 -0.80 -13.63 7.18
CA MET A 134 0.36 -12.76 7.34
C MET A 134 1.64 -13.48 6.93
N THR A 135 2.43 -12.85 6.08
CA THR A 135 3.75 -13.35 5.71
C THR A 135 4.77 -13.06 6.81
N CYS A 136 5.66 -14.01 7.03
CA CYS A 136 6.69 -13.94 8.07
C CYS A 136 8.06 -14.24 7.47
N MET A 137 8.77 -13.19 7.06
CA MET A 137 10.05 -13.29 6.34
C MET A 137 11.11 -14.06 7.12
N GLY A 138 11.24 -13.77 8.42
CA GLY A 138 12.31 -14.36 9.25
C GLY A 138 12.08 -15.81 9.64
N SER A 139 10.82 -16.29 9.64
CA SER A 139 10.45 -17.68 9.90
C SER A 139 10.09 -18.48 8.65
N SER A 140 10.07 -17.82 7.47
CA SER A 140 9.76 -18.44 6.18
C SER A 140 8.44 -19.22 6.20
N ASN A 141 7.37 -18.58 6.66
CA ASN A 141 6.03 -19.17 6.73
C ASN A 141 4.95 -18.10 6.53
N VAL A 142 3.71 -18.55 6.39
CA VAL A 142 2.51 -17.71 6.43
C VAL A 142 1.70 -18.09 7.65
N ILE A 143 1.37 -17.12 8.47
CA ILE A 143 0.48 -17.30 9.62
C ILE A 143 -0.95 -17.09 9.19
N VAL A 144 -1.83 -17.97 9.63
CA VAL A 144 -3.28 -17.82 9.49
C VAL A 144 -3.85 -17.46 10.84
N GLY A 145 -4.68 -16.44 10.91
CA GLY A 145 -5.27 -15.97 12.13
C GLY A 145 -6.77 -15.71 12.03
N ASP A 146 -7.41 -15.68 13.17
CA ASP A 146 -8.83 -15.36 13.33
C ASP A 146 -8.99 -13.85 13.53
N ALA A 147 -9.75 -13.18 12.66
CA ALA A 147 -9.89 -11.73 12.65
C ALA A 147 -10.79 -11.21 13.80
N GLN A 148 -11.61 -12.05 14.39
CA GLN A 148 -12.45 -11.67 15.53
C GLN A 148 -11.64 -11.63 16.83
N THR A 149 -10.80 -12.63 17.03
CA THR A 149 -10.03 -12.81 18.28
C THR A 149 -8.59 -12.31 18.18
N ASP A 150 -8.12 -11.98 16.97
CA ASP A 150 -6.75 -11.59 16.61
C ASP A 150 -5.70 -12.68 16.96
N LYS A 151 -6.12 -13.95 17.04
CA LYS A 151 -5.25 -15.06 17.41
C LYS A 151 -4.77 -15.84 16.21
N GLN A 152 -3.52 -16.28 16.26
CA GLN A 152 -3.00 -17.29 15.35
C GLN A 152 -3.78 -18.59 15.50
N ILE A 153 -4.17 -19.21 14.37
CA ILE A 153 -4.90 -20.49 14.32
C ILE A 153 -4.17 -21.58 13.54
N LYS A 154 -3.29 -21.20 12.59
CA LYS A 154 -2.56 -22.14 11.75
C LYS A 154 -1.26 -21.53 11.23
N VAL A 155 -0.31 -22.40 10.89
CA VAL A 155 0.92 -22.06 10.17
C VAL A 155 0.93 -22.79 8.84
N ILE A 156 1.24 -22.08 7.76
CA ILE A 156 1.56 -22.64 6.44
C ILE A 156 3.06 -22.50 6.28
N ALA A 157 3.79 -23.60 6.34
CA ALA A 157 5.23 -23.64 6.27
C ALA A 157 5.70 -24.56 5.13
N ALA A 158 6.94 -24.37 4.73
CA ALA A 158 7.63 -25.34 3.87
C ALA A 158 7.74 -26.69 4.59
N ASP A 159 7.65 -27.75 3.84
CA ASP A 159 7.99 -29.10 4.28
C ASP A 159 9.12 -29.71 3.43
N ALA A 160 9.48 -30.96 3.69
CA ALA A 160 10.58 -31.61 2.97
C ALA A 160 10.30 -31.80 1.46
N GLU A 161 9.02 -31.85 1.07
CA GLU A 161 8.59 -32.03 -0.32
C GLU A 161 8.38 -30.69 -1.03
N ASN A 162 8.03 -29.63 -0.26
CA ASN A 162 7.67 -28.31 -0.74
C ASN A 162 8.53 -27.23 -0.08
N ALA A 163 9.81 -27.17 -0.42
CA ALA A 163 10.72 -26.10 0.00
C ALA A 163 10.45 -24.81 -0.80
N PHE A 164 9.32 -24.16 -0.54
CA PHE A 164 8.73 -23.21 -1.48
C PHE A 164 8.77 -21.74 -1.03
N ILE A 165 8.72 -21.46 0.25
CA ILE A 165 8.68 -20.09 0.74
C ILE A 165 10.00 -19.74 1.42
N ARG A 166 10.77 -18.87 0.75
CA ARG A 166 11.96 -18.26 1.36
C ARG A 166 11.70 -16.79 1.50
N TYR A 167 11.73 -16.27 2.73
CA TYR A 167 11.55 -14.83 2.99
C TYR A 167 10.25 -14.30 2.37
N PRO A 168 9.07 -14.86 2.74
CA PRO A 168 7.80 -14.45 2.17
C PRO A 168 7.53 -12.97 2.48
N HIS A 169 7.10 -12.23 1.45
CA HIS A 169 6.81 -10.82 1.49
C HIS A 169 5.37 -10.56 1.04
N GLY A 170 5.16 -10.12 -0.19
CA GLY A 170 3.84 -9.80 -0.71
C GLY A 170 2.92 -11.02 -0.72
N ILE A 171 1.67 -10.82 -0.36
CA ILE A 171 0.63 -11.85 -0.32
C ILE A 171 -0.68 -11.31 -0.88
N SER A 172 -1.33 -12.06 -1.75
CA SER A 172 -2.66 -11.72 -2.24
C SER A 172 -3.56 -12.94 -2.35
N ILE A 173 -4.87 -12.73 -2.30
CA ILE A 173 -5.89 -13.78 -2.33
C ILE A 173 -6.91 -13.51 -3.44
N ASN A 174 -7.30 -14.59 -4.14
CA ASN A 174 -8.48 -14.61 -4.99
C ASN A 174 -9.38 -15.74 -4.53
N ASN A 175 -10.51 -15.38 -3.92
CA ASN A 175 -11.43 -16.34 -3.32
C ASN A 175 -12.27 -17.08 -4.37
N ASP A 176 -12.53 -16.49 -5.54
CA ASP A 176 -13.30 -17.13 -6.61
C ASP A 176 -12.65 -18.43 -7.11
N ILE A 177 -11.33 -18.47 -7.09
CA ILE A 177 -10.54 -19.64 -7.50
C ILE A 177 -9.86 -20.33 -6.32
N ASP A 178 -10.09 -19.86 -5.09
CA ASP A 178 -9.50 -20.41 -3.85
C ASP A 178 -7.95 -20.42 -3.87
N ARG A 179 -7.34 -19.30 -4.25
CA ARG A 179 -5.88 -19.19 -4.38
C ARG A 179 -5.29 -18.01 -3.63
N ILE A 180 -4.17 -18.27 -2.97
CA ILE A 180 -3.26 -17.27 -2.43
C ILE A 180 -1.96 -17.33 -3.25
N MET A 181 -1.39 -16.18 -3.55
CA MET A 181 -0.03 -16.02 -4.05
C MET A 181 0.86 -15.41 -2.98
N VAL A 182 2.09 -15.92 -2.83
CA VAL A 182 3.09 -15.42 -1.89
C VAL A 182 4.41 -15.29 -2.61
N THR A 183 5.03 -14.13 -2.52
CA THR A 183 6.36 -13.88 -3.10
C THR A 183 7.48 -14.33 -2.17
N SER A 184 8.64 -14.70 -2.74
CA SER A 184 9.87 -14.99 -2.01
C SER A 184 10.89 -13.91 -2.31
N THR A 185 11.12 -12.99 -1.38
CA THR A 185 11.89 -11.77 -1.64
C THR A 185 13.36 -11.85 -1.18
N VAL A 186 13.72 -11.27 -0.07
CA VAL A 186 15.11 -11.20 0.42
C VAL A 186 15.22 -11.59 1.89
N ARG A 187 16.40 -12.03 2.32
CA ARG A 187 16.64 -12.26 3.74
C ARG A 187 16.58 -10.96 4.52
N PRO A 188 15.71 -10.85 5.54
CA PRO A 188 15.45 -9.55 6.21
C PRO A 188 16.64 -9.04 7.01
N SER A 189 17.57 -9.91 7.45
CA SER A 189 18.67 -9.51 8.32
C SER A 189 19.73 -8.65 7.63
N ASP A 190 19.91 -8.81 6.31
CA ASP A 190 20.99 -8.15 5.55
C ASP A 190 20.57 -7.80 4.10
N LEU A 191 19.32 -8.06 3.73
CA LEU A 191 18.75 -7.91 2.38
C LEU A 191 19.53 -8.69 1.31
N GLY A 192 20.31 -9.67 1.75
CA GLY A 192 21.02 -10.61 0.89
C GLY A 192 20.18 -11.84 0.57
N ASP A 193 20.78 -12.80 -0.11
CA ASP A 193 20.17 -14.10 -0.41
C ASP A 193 18.76 -13.97 -1.00
N ALA A 194 18.66 -13.27 -2.12
CA ALA A 194 17.38 -12.98 -2.77
C ALA A 194 16.69 -14.26 -3.25
N GLY A 195 15.39 -14.35 -2.98
CA GLY A 195 14.49 -15.34 -3.57
C GLY A 195 14.23 -15.07 -5.05
N GLU A 196 13.48 -15.96 -5.68
CA GLU A 196 13.19 -15.86 -7.12
C GLU A 196 11.82 -16.41 -7.51
N THR A 197 10.97 -16.75 -6.52
CA THR A 197 9.74 -17.48 -6.77
C THR A 197 8.51 -16.76 -6.28
N VAL A 198 7.37 -17.08 -6.90
CA VAL A 198 6.03 -16.93 -6.36
C VAL A 198 5.46 -18.30 -6.05
N THR A 199 4.84 -18.45 -4.88
CA THR A 199 4.22 -19.69 -4.42
C THR A 199 2.71 -19.55 -4.45
N VAL A 200 2.03 -20.58 -4.98
CA VAL A 200 0.57 -20.67 -5.03
C VAL A 200 0.09 -21.63 -3.96
N ILE A 201 -0.86 -21.17 -3.15
CA ILE A 201 -1.44 -21.90 -2.02
C ILE A 201 -2.94 -22.00 -2.23
N GLU A 202 -3.55 -23.13 -1.87
CA GLU A 202 -4.99 -23.28 -1.76
C GLU A 202 -5.46 -22.59 -0.46
N ALA A 203 -6.26 -21.53 -0.60
CA ALA A 203 -6.63 -20.68 0.54
C ALA A 203 -7.45 -21.44 1.61
N SER A 204 -8.40 -22.24 1.18
CA SER A 204 -9.30 -23.00 2.07
C SER A 204 -8.55 -24.03 2.94
N SER A 205 -7.55 -24.70 2.39
CA SER A 205 -6.79 -25.75 3.10
C SER A 205 -5.44 -25.30 3.64
N GLY A 206 -4.86 -24.24 3.04
CA GLY A 206 -3.49 -23.82 3.26
C GLY A 206 -2.46 -24.77 2.64
N LYS A 207 -2.88 -25.61 1.69
CA LYS A 207 -1.98 -26.52 0.99
C LYS A 207 -1.18 -25.75 -0.06
N VAL A 208 0.13 -25.93 -0.07
CA VAL A 208 0.98 -25.46 -1.16
C VAL A 208 0.74 -26.28 -2.41
N LEU A 209 0.47 -25.61 -3.50
CA LEU A 209 0.15 -26.25 -4.77
C LEU A 209 1.32 -26.25 -5.74
N SER A 210 2.02 -25.13 -5.83
CA SER A 210 3.14 -24.95 -6.77
C SER A 210 4.02 -23.77 -6.38
N SER A 211 5.22 -23.74 -6.93
CA SER A 211 6.14 -22.59 -6.85
C SER A 211 6.74 -22.34 -8.23
N HIS A 212 6.77 -21.07 -8.63
CA HIS A 212 7.14 -20.64 -9.96
C HIS A 212 8.27 -19.61 -9.91
N LYS A 213 9.30 -19.80 -10.68
CA LYS A 213 10.41 -18.88 -10.80
C LYS A 213 10.01 -17.68 -11.68
N LEU A 214 10.28 -16.47 -11.22
CA LEU A 214 10.03 -15.22 -11.94
C LEU A 214 11.36 -14.62 -12.41
N SER A 215 12.02 -15.30 -13.31
CA SER A 215 13.25 -14.85 -13.96
C SER A 215 13.64 -15.79 -15.09
N ASP A 216 14.13 -15.25 -16.20
CA ASP A 216 14.72 -16.00 -17.30
C ASP A 216 16.22 -16.35 -17.05
N LYS A 217 16.84 -15.76 -16.03
CA LYS A 217 18.22 -16.03 -15.67
C LYS A 217 18.36 -17.39 -14.96
N PRO A 218 19.51 -18.09 -15.04
CA PRO A 218 19.76 -19.30 -14.26
C PRO A 218 19.60 -19.05 -12.74
N SER A 219 19.18 -20.10 -12.01
CA SER A 219 19.09 -20.04 -10.54
C SER A 219 20.48 -20.17 -9.89
N PRO A 220 20.75 -19.44 -8.80
CA PRO A 220 19.88 -18.40 -8.20
C PRO A 220 19.89 -17.12 -9.04
N SER A 221 18.74 -16.66 -9.48
CA SER A 221 18.62 -15.48 -10.35
C SER A 221 18.74 -14.17 -9.60
N GLY A 222 18.44 -14.17 -8.31
CA GLY A 222 18.43 -12.98 -7.47
C GLY A 222 17.33 -11.99 -7.82
N SER A 223 16.22 -12.43 -8.44
CA SER A 223 15.17 -11.52 -8.94
C SER A 223 14.38 -10.82 -7.84
N ALA A 224 14.28 -11.43 -6.65
CA ALA A 224 13.57 -10.89 -5.49
C ALA A 224 12.14 -10.43 -5.84
N PRO A 225 11.18 -11.33 -6.13
CA PRO A 225 9.78 -10.96 -6.22
C PRO A 225 9.32 -10.32 -4.92
N VAL A 226 8.64 -9.16 -5.00
CA VAL A 226 8.27 -8.37 -3.82
C VAL A 226 6.76 -8.32 -3.65
N GLU A 227 6.01 -7.78 -4.61
CA GLU A 227 4.56 -7.72 -4.54
C GLU A 227 3.90 -8.70 -5.51
N ALA A 228 2.75 -9.25 -5.10
CA ALA A 228 1.85 -10.01 -5.96
C ALA A 228 0.42 -9.55 -5.69
N VAL A 229 -0.26 -9.02 -6.70
CA VAL A 229 -1.57 -8.38 -6.54
C VAL A 229 -2.53 -8.89 -7.60
N PHE A 230 -3.65 -9.48 -7.18
CA PHE A 230 -4.71 -9.83 -8.10
C PHE A 230 -5.41 -8.57 -8.63
N LEU A 231 -5.53 -8.48 -9.96
CA LEU A 231 -6.36 -7.45 -10.58
C LEU A 231 -7.83 -7.74 -10.28
N PRO A 232 -8.53 -6.83 -9.57
CA PRO A 232 -9.92 -7.05 -9.22
C PRO A 232 -10.79 -7.30 -10.46
N HIS A 233 -11.76 -8.20 -10.34
CA HIS A 233 -12.75 -8.52 -11.38
C HIS A 233 -12.17 -8.97 -12.73
N SER A 234 -10.88 -9.31 -12.81
CA SER A 234 -10.30 -9.84 -14.05
C SER A 234 -10.86 -11.22 -14.40
N ASN A 235 -11.12 -11.44 -15.69
CA ASN A 235 -11.60 -12.73 -16.18
C ASN A 235 -10.87 -13.09 -17.49
N PRO A 236 -9.99 -14.13 -17.49
CA PRO A 236 -9.65 -14.98 -16.34
C PRO A 236 -8.97 -14.21 -15.21
N PRO A 237 -9.00 -14.74 -13.98
CA PRO A 237 -8.26 -14.16 -12.87
C PRO A 237 -6.78 -13.97 -13.21
N LEU A 238 -6.26 -12.77 -12.92
CA LEU A 238 -4.90 -12.38 -13.24
C LEU A 238 -4.28 -11.66 -12.04
N ALA A 239 -3.02 -11.97 -11.74
CA ALA A 239 -2.21 -11.22 -10.80
C ALA A 239 -1.04 -10.54 -11.51
N TYR A 240 -0.67 -9.33 -11.06
CA TYR A 240 0.62 -8.72 -11.39
C TYR A 240 1.62 -9.00 -10.26
N ILE A 241 2.86 -9.25 -10.64
CA ILE A 241 3.96 -9.50 -9.71
C ILE A 241 5.17 -8.69 -10.17
N ASN A 242 5.79 -7.93 -9.29
CA ASN A 242 7.03 -7.28 -9.61
C ASN A 242 8.23 -7.98 -8.98
N THR A 243 9.42 -7.80 -9.56
CA THR A 243 10.68 -8.35 -9.08
C THR A 243 11.63 -7.22 -8.76
N MET A 244 11.87 -6.99 -7.47
CA MET A 244 12.62 -5.84 -6.94
C MET A 244 14.01 -5.70 -7.54
N PHE A 245 14.81 -6.78 -7.55
CA PHE A 245 16.17 -6.77 -8.12
C PHE A 245 16.20 -7.23 -9.58
N GLY A 246 15.18 -7.96 -10.02
CA GLY A 246 15.02 -8.32 -11.42
C GLY A 246 14.61 -7.13 -12.29
N GLY A 247 13.88 -6.18 -11.72
CA GLY A 247 13.36 -5.02 -12.45
C GLY A 247 12.18 -5.35 -13.37
N GLY A 248 11.59 -6.53 -13.25
CA GLY A 248 10.50 -7.01 -14.10
C GLY A 248 9.12 -6.81 -13.49
N LEU A 249 8.13 -6.56 -14.34
CA LEU A 249 6.71 -6.75 -14.03
C LEU A 249 6.23 -8.00 -14.75
N TRP A 250 5.64 -8.92 -14.01
CA TRP A 250 5.13 -10.19 -14.47
C TRP A 250 3.62 -10.26 -14.33
N THR A 251 2.98 -11.10 -15.14
CA THR A 251 1.58 -11.51 -14.95
C THR A 251 1.53 -12.99 -14.62
N GLY A 252 0.62 -13.36 -13.73
CA GLY A 252 0.18 -14.74 -13.51
C GLY A 252 -1.27 -14.86 -13.93
N ILE A 253 -1.55 -15.61 -15.01
CA ILE A 253 -2.88 -15.75 -15.59
C ILE A 253 -3.44 -17.12 -15.22
N TRP A 254 -4.64 -17.14 -14.65
CA TRP A 254 -5.30 -18.38 -14.27
C TRP A 254 -5.76 -19.18 -15.50
N ASN A 255 -5.30 -20.42 -15.56
CA ASN A 255 -5.75 -21.41 -16.52
C ASN A 255 -6.72 -22.38 -15.82
N ALA A 256 -8.00 -22.25 -16.11
CA ALA A 256 -9.05 -23.02 -15.47
C ALA A 256 -9.02 -24.53 -15.81
N ASP A 257 -8.55 -24.89 -17.02
CA ASP A 257 -8.51 -26.28 -17.49
C ASP A 257 -7.50 -27.10 -16.67
N ASN A 258 -6.35 -26.50 -16.42
CA ASN A 258 -5.24 -27.14 -15.71
C ASN A 258 -5.14 -26.75 -14.25
N LYS A 259 -5.95 -25.75 -13.80
CA LYS A 259 -5.94 -25.20 -12.43
C LYS A 259 -4.56 -24.72 -11.98
N HIS A 260 -3.85 -24.05 -12.86
CA HIS A 260 -2.56 -23.42 -12.56
C HIS A 260 -2.48 -22.00 -13.15
N PHE A 261 -1.39 -21.29 -12.81
CA PHE A 261 -1.09 -19.99 -13.39
C PHE A 261 0.01 -20.12 -14.45
N ASP A 262 -0.19 -19.45 -15.57
CA ASP A 262 0.84 -19.22 -16.59
C ASP A 262 1.49 -17.86 -16.30
N PHE A 263 2.82 -17.80 -16.18
CA PHE A 263 3.57 -16.60 -15.84
C PHE A 263 4.33 -16.08 -17.05
N GLU A 264 4.22 -14.73 -17.27
CA GLU A 264 4.92 -14.04 -18.36
C GLU A 264 5.40 -12.67 -17.88
N GLN A 265 6.62 -12.27 -18.27
CA GLN A 265 7.11 -10.92 -18.04
C GLN A 265 6.49 -9.97 -19.05
N VAL A 266 5.77 -8.94 -18.57
CA VAL A 266 5.01 -8.00 -19.41
C VAL A 266 5.65 -6.61 -19.49
N PHE A 267 6.57 -6.28 -18.58
CA PHE A 267 7.34 -5.03 -18.63
C PHE A 267 8.70 -5.20 -17.94
N ASP A 268 9.70 -4.43 -18.41
CA ASP A 268 11.05 -4.38 -17.84
C ASP A 268 11.43 -2.93 -17.53
N PHE A 269 11.49 -2.58 -16.25
CA PHE A 269 11.86 -1.25 -15.76
C PHE A 269 13.30 -0.86 -16.11
N ASN A 270 14.19 -1.82 -16.34
CA ASN A 270 15.55 -1.55 -16.77
C ASN A 270 15.58 -0.84 -18.13
N THR A 271 14.60 -1.08 -18.99
CA THR A 271 14.49 -0.42 -20.32
C THR A 271 14.24 1.08 -20.22
N VAL A 272 13.67 1.53 -19.11
CA VAL A 272 13.42 2.95 -18.81
C VAL A 272 14.36 3.50 -17.73
N LYS A 273 15.43 2.75 -17.41
CA LYS A 273 16.47 3.12 -16.43
C LYS A 273 15.92 3.35 -15.03
N GLN A 274 14.95 2.55 -14.63
CA GLN A 274 14.41 2.51 -13.28
C GLN A 274 14.71 1.16 -12.66
N GLY A 275 14.87 1.14 -11.35
CA GLY A 275 15.13 -0.09 -10.59
C GLY A 275 14.34 -0.11 -9.30
N VAL A 276 14.33 -1.27 -8.68
CA VAL A 276 13.66 -1.51 -7.41
C VAL A 276 12.17 -1.18 -7.50
N PRO A 277 11.39 -1.82 -8.45
CA PRO A 277 9.93 -1.73 -8.40
C PRO A 277 9.42 -2.38 -7.13
N LEU A 278 8.51 -1.70 -6.42
CA LEU A 278 8.01 -2.11 -5.11
C LEU A 278 6.50 -2.36 -5.15
N GLU A 279 5.68 -1.34 -5.05
CA GLU A 279 4.24 -1.46 -4.84
C GLU A 279 3.45 -1.44 -6.14
N ILE A 280 2.29 -2.10 -6.13
CA ILE A 280 1.34 -2.13 -7.25
C ILE A 280 -0.05 -1.70 -6.74
N TYR A 281 -0.63 -0.68 -7.38
CA TYR A 281 -1.97 -0.19 -7.07
C TYR A 281 -2.81 -0.05 -8.33
N PHE A 282 -4.13 -0.01 -8.16
CA PHE A 282 -5.08 0.24 -9.25
C PHE A 282 -5.98 1.43 -8.90
N ASN A 283 -6.51 2.09 -9.93
CA ASN A 283 -7.61 3.02 -9.74
C ASN A 283 -8.94 2.27 -9.59
N ASP A 284 -10.00 2.96 -9.16
CA ASP A 284 -11.32 2.36 -8.91
C ASP A 284 -11.95 1.71 -10.17
N LYS A 285 -11.57 2.19 -11.36
CA LYS A 285 -12.04 1.61 -12.64
C LYS A 285 -11.22 0.41 -13.09
N HIS A 286 -10.11 0.12 -12.46
CA HIS A 286 -9.15 -0.92 -12.85
C HIS A 286 -8.68 -0.80 -14.31
N ASP A 287 -8.63 0.42 -14.83
CA ASP A 287 -8.09 0.75 -16.16
C ASP A 287 -6.72 1.42 -16.11
N ARG A 288 -6.26 1.76 -14.91
CA ARG A 288 -4.92 2.29 -14.60
C ARG A 288 -4.27 1.45 -13.50
N MET A 289 -2.99 1.23 -13.70
CA MET A 289 -2.13 0.62 -12.69
C MET A 289 -1.00 1.58 -12.35
N TYR A 290 -0.68 1.66 -11.06
CA TYR A 290 0.37 2.51 -10.53
C TYR A 290 1.44 1.64 -9.90
N ILE A 291 2.71 1.92 -10.22
CA ILE A 291 3.85 1.18 -9.67
C ILE A 291 4.91 2.18 -9.22
N THR A 292 5.39 2.03 -8.00
CA THR A 292 6.53 2.78 -7.49
C THR A 292 7.84 2.10 -7.83
N THR A 293 8.88 2.90 -8.09
CA THR A 293 10.26 2.43 -8.17
C THR A 293 11.12 3.27 -7.25
N ALA A 294 11.96 2.64 -6.43
CA ALA A 294 12.70 3.34 -5.37
C ALA A 294 14.00 3.98 -5.86
N ASN A 295 14.64 3.46 -6.90
CA ASN A 295 15.94 3.92 -7.35
C ASN A 295 16.09 3.93 -8.89
N PRO A 296 16.02 5.12 -9.52
CA PRO A 296 15.59 6.40 -8.95
C PRO A 296 14.10 6.40 -8.58
N GLY A 297 13.70 7.26 -7.63
CA GLY A 297 12.33 7.35 -7.16
C GLY A 297 11.37 7.82 -8.26
N HIS A 298 10.37 7.00 -8.58
CA HIS A 298 9.31 7.35 -9.53
C HIS A 298 7.96 6.80 -9.08
N PHE A 299 6.91 7.50 -9.49
CA PHE A 299 5.54 7.01 -9.54
C PHE A 299 5.18 6.79 -11.01
N ASN A 300 4.94 5.54 -11.39
CA ASN A 300 4.70 5.12 -12.77
C ASN A 300 3.22 4.88 -13.00
N ILE A 301 2.67 5.45 -14.06
CA ILE A 301 1.26 5.29 -14.47
C ILE A 301 1.22 4.40 -15.71
N PHE A 302 0.55 3.27 -15.59
CA PHE A 302 0.30 2.35 -16.69
C PHE A 302 -1.16 2.40 -17.13
N ASP A 303 -1.38 2.33 -18.44
CA ASP A 303 -2.67 2.08 -19.05
C ASP A 303 -2.84 0.57 -19.25
N ILE A 304 -3.89 0.00 -18.66
CA ILE A 304 -4.28 -1.41 -18.80
C ILE A 304 -5.68 -1.57 -19.41
N SER A 305 -6.30 -0.47 -19.85
CA SER A 305 -7.66 -0.46 -20.42
C SER A 305 -7.80 -1.25 -21.70
N GLU A 306 -6.77 -1.21 -22.57
CA GLU A 306 -6.80 -1.95 -23.84
C GLU A 306 -6.41 -3.43 -23.68
N SER A 307 -5.45 -3.70 -22.79
CA SER A 307 -4.98 -5.06 -22.53
C SER A 307 -4.25 -5.15 -21.20
N VAL A 308 -4.76 -5.98 -20.32
CA VAL A 308 -4.11 -6.30 -19.03
C VAL A 308 -2.81 -7.09 -19.22
N LEU A 309 -2.61 -7.74 -20.37
CA LEU A 309 -1.39 -8.49 -20.67
C LEU A 309 -0.31 -7.65 -21.36
N LYS A 310 -0.62 -6.42 -21.74
CA LYS A 310 0.28 -5.49 -22.39
C LYS A 310 0.17 -4.12 -21.74
N PRO A 311 0.51 -4.00 -20.44
CA PRO A 311 0.46 -2.74 -19.72
C PRO A 311 1.35 -1.71 -20.42
N LYS A 312 0.80 -0.53 -20.68
CA LYS A 312 1.50 0.54 -21.40
C LYS A 312 1.91 1.64 -20.41
N LEU A 313 3.19 1.81 -20.17
CA LEU A 313 3.69 2.94 -19.39
C LEU A 313 3.35 4.26 -20.12
N ILE A 314 2.44 5.04 -19.56
CA ILE A 314 2.03 6.33 -20.13
C ILE A 314 2.74 7.50 -19.49
N LYS A 315 3.18 7.37 -18.24
CA LYS A 315 3.92 8.42 -17.56
C LYS A 315 4.78 7.82 -16.44
N ALA A 316 6.02 8.30 -16.34
CA ALA A 316 6.87 8.13 -15.18
C ALA A 316 7.07 9.52 -14.55
N ILE A 317 6.63 9.69 -13.31
CA ILE A 317 6.70 10.96 -12.59
C ILE A 317 7.86 10.84 -11.58
N PRO A 318 8.94 11.62 -11.74
CA PRO A 318 10.03 11.61 -10.77
C PRO A 318 9.54 12.06 -9.39
N THR A 319 9.93 11.30 -8.36
CA THR A 319 9.75 11.64 -6.95
C THR A 319 11.10 11.72 -6.25
N ALA A 320 11.12 11.79 -4.93
CA ALA A 320 12.36 11.62 -4.19
C ALA A 320 12.79 10.15 -4.12
N GLY A 321 14.06 9.88 -3.83
CA GLY A 321 14.59 8.50 -3.71
C GLY A 321 13.89 7.71 -2.62
N GLY A 322 13.51 6.47 -2.93
CA GLY A 322 12.79 5.58 -2.03
C GLY A 322 11.27 5.64 -2.20
N ALA A 323 10.74 6.03 -3.37
CA ALA A 323 9.30 5.94 -3.61
C ALA A 323 8.80 4.51 -3.37
N HIS A 324 7.84 4.38 -2.45
CA HIS A 324 7.38 3.09 -1.94
C HIS A 324 5.86 3.08 -1.87
N HIS A 325 5.26 3.15 -0.68
CA HIS A 325 3.81 3.08 -0.54
C HIS A 325 3.10 4.33 -1.07
N VAL A 326 1.89 4.11 -1.58
CA VAL A 326 1.03 5.14 -2.17
C VAL A 326 -0.37 5.05 -1.59
N VAL A 327 -1.01 6.19 -1.42
CA VAL A 327 -2.46 6.26 -1.26
C VAL A 327 -3.05 7.19 -2.32
N LEU A 328 -4.21 6.83 -2.84
CA LEU A 328 -4.99 7.67 -3.74
C LEU A 328 -6.02 8.46 -2.93
N SER A 329 -6.24 9.72 -3.29
CA SER A 329 -7.35 10.47 -2.69
C SER A 329 -8.69 9.87 -3.11
N PRO A 330 -9.77 10.01 -2.30
CA PRO A 330 -11.07 9.39 -2.58
C PRO A 330 -11.71 9.78 -3.91
N ASP A 331 -11.31 10.91 -4.47
CA ASP A 331 -11.75 11.43 -5.77
C ASP A 331 -10.74 11.13 -6.90
N GLU A 332 -9.69 10.37 -6.59
CA GLU A 332 -8.59 10.06 -7.50
C GLU A 332 -7.92 11.29 -8.15
N GLN A 333 -8.00 12.46 -7.50
CA GLN A 333 -7.27 13.63 -7.97
C GLN A 333 -5.79 13.59 -7.60
N TYR A 334 -5.46 12.98 -6.46
CA TYR A 334 -4.11 12.96 -5.93
C TYR A 334 -3.62 11.55 -5.63
N ALA A 335 -2.34 11.31 -5.95
CA ALA A 335 -1.56 10.23 -5.38
C ALA A 335 -0.55 10.79 -4.37
N ILE A 336 -0.50 10.19 -3.20
CA ILE A 336 0.39 10.59 -2.10
C ILE A 336 1.41 9.47 -1.91
N VAL A 337 2.68 9.76 -2.23
CA VAL A 337 3.77 8.77 -2.29
C VAL A 337 4.76 9.03 -1.17
N GLN A 338 4.96 8.07 -0.28
CA GLN A 338 6.04 8.17 0.70
C GLN A 338 7.38 7.79 0.05
N ASN A 339 8.46 8.51 0.41
CA ASN A 339 9.78 8.37 -0.19
C ASN A 339 10.80 7.90 0.84
N SER A 340 10.65 6.64 1.25
CA SER A 340 11.63 5.94 2.08
C SER A 340 11.48 4.43 1.92
N PHE A 341 12.56 3.75 1.66
CA PHE A 341 12.64 2.31 1.65
C PHE A 341 13.66 1.86 2.70
N LEU A 342 13.17 1.49 3.87
CA LEU A 342 13.90 0.86 4.99
C LEU A 342 15.23 1.54 5.37
N ASN A 343 15.31 2.86 5.38
CA ASN A 343 16.56 3.59 5.67
C ASN A 343 17.73 3.23 4.75
N LEU A 344 17.49 2.63 3.59
CA LEU A 344 18.55 2.25 2.65
C LEU A 344 19.20 3.48 1.98
N PRO A 345 20.51 3.45 1.71
CA PRO A 345 21.20 4.52 1.02
C PRO A 345 20.54 4.86 -0.32
N ASP A 346 20.42 6.15 -0.63
CA ASP A 346 19.81 6.70 -1.85
C ASP A 346 18.31 6.40 -2.04
N MET A 347 17.71 5.64 -1.12
CA MET A 347 16.29 5.24 -1.14
C MET A 347 15.56 5.61 0.15
N SER A 348 16.01 6.61 0.89
CA SER A 348 15.40 7.04 2.16
C SER A 348 15.42 8.56 2.29
N ASP A 349 14.83 9.25 1.33
CA ASP A 349 14.72 10.72 1.37
C ASP A 349 13.95 11.20 2.60
N GLY A 350 12.85 10.55 2.94
CA GLY A 350 12.03 10.83 4.12
C GLY A 350 10.91 11.86 3.89
N SER A 351 10.73 12.32 2.67
CA SER A 351 9.61 13.19 2.29
C SER A 351 8.39 12.37 1.85
N ILE A 352 7.26 13.05 1.66
CA ILE A 352 6.06 12.52 1.03
C ILE A 352 5.72 13.43 -0.14
N SER A 353 5.61 12.88 -1.35
CA SER A 353 5.24 13.61 -2.56
C SER A 353 3.73 13.60 -2.75
N VAL A 354 3.14 14.76 -3.08
CA VAL A 354 1.74 14.88 -3.49
C VAL A 354 1.72 15.10 -5.00
N ILE A 355 1.11 14.18 -5.72
CA ILE A 355 1.03 14.15 -7.18
C ILE A 355 -0.40 14.48 -7.59
N ASP A 356 -0.57 15.46 -8.48
CA ASP A 356 -1.83 15.73 -9.18
C ASP A 356 -1.95 14.75 -10.36
N LEU A 357 -2.88 13.81 -10.30
CA LEU A 357 -3.04 12.76 -11.32
C LEU A 357 -3.58 13.32 -12.64
N ASN A 358 -4.31 14.43 -12.63
CA ASN A 358 -4.79 15.06 -13.85
C ASN A 358 -3.66 15.81 -14.59
N LYS A 359 -2.78 16.49 -13.84
CA LYS A 359 -1.60 17.17 -14.40
C LYS A 359 -0.43 16.23 -14.62
N GLN A 360 -0.43 15.07 -13.94
CA GLN A 360 0.65 14.08 -13.94
C GLN A 360 2.00 14.69 -13.51
N GLU A 361 1.99 15.43 -12.42
CA GLU A 361 3.17 16.07 -11.85
C GLU A 361 3.11 16.15 -10.32
N VAL A 362 4.28 16.22 -9.67
CA VAL A 362 4.39 16.51 -8.24
C VAL A 362 4.03 17.98 -8.02
N ILE A 363 2.99 18.26 -7.25
CA ILE A 363 2.53 19.63 -6.95
C ILE A 363 2.96 20.12 -5.58
N ALA A 364 3.29 19.20 -4.65
CA ALA A 364 3.74 19.56 -3.31
C ALA A 364 4.61 18.44 -2.71
N THR A 365 5.38 18.80 -1.69
CA THR A 365 6.21 17.87 -0.92
C THR A 365 5.99 18.14 0.58
N ILE A 366 5.77 17.08 1.33
CA ILE A 366 5.61 17.12 2.79
C ILE A 366 6.91 16.64 3.43
N ASP A 367 7.63 17.56 4.07
CA ASP A 367 8.92 17.30 4.73
C ASP A 367 8.82 17.23 6.26
N THR A 368 7.62 17.14 6.81
CA THR A 368 7.39 17.30 8.25
C THR A 368 8.11 16.24 9.07
N LEU A 369 8.08 14.97 8.65
CA LEU A 369 8.86 13.90 9.28
C LEU A 369 10.36 14.05 9.00
N LYS A 370 10.74 14.28 7.74
CA LYS A 370 12.12 14.47 7.31
C LYS A 370 12.85 15.54 8.11
N LYS A 371 12.20 16.70 8.35
CA LYS A 371 12.75 17.82 9.15
C LYS A 371 12.95 17.46 10.61
N GLN A 372 12.29 16.44 11.11
CA GLN A 372 12.47 15.91 12.47
C GLN A 372 13.48 14.76 12.53
N GLY A 373 14.16 14.44 11.42
CA GLY A 373 15.09 13.31 11.34
C GLY A 373 14.40 11.96 11.33
N LEU A 374 13.16 11.92 10.81
CA LEU A 374 12.33 10.72 10.73
C LEU A 374 12.14 10.30 9.27
N ASN A 375 11.97 9.01 9.05
CA ASN A 375 11.58 8.42 7.77
C ASN A 375 10.18 7.80 7.87
N PRO A 376 9.28 8.07 6.90
CA PRO A 376 8.06 7.30 6.76
C PRO A 376 8.38 5.89 6.24
N ASN A 377 7.74 4.85 6.79
CA ASN A 377 7.91 3.47 6.33
C ASN A 377 6.72 3.00 5.49
N SER A 378 5.50 3.41 5.85
CA SER A 378 4.31 3.18 5.05
C SER A 378 3.30 4.31 5.22
N ILE A 379 2.30 4.34 4.36
CA ILE A 379 1.22 5.31 4.37
C ILE A 379 -0.10 4.64 4.01
N ILE A 380 -1.17 4.97 4.76
CA ILE A 380 -2.53 4.52 4.47
C ILE A 380 -3.53 5.65 4.73
N MET A 381 -4.63 5.66 3.99
CA MET A 381 -5.70 6.62 4.24
C MET A 381 -6.38 6.37 5.58
N MET A 382 -6.87 7.44 6.23
CA MET A 382 -7.75 7.27 7.40
C MET A 382 -9.01 6.49 7.02
N PRO A 383 -9.58 5.64 7.91
CA PRO A 383 -10.57 4.62 7.58
C PRO A 383 -11.76 5.05 6.73
N ARG A 384 -12.26 6.27 6.91
CA ARG A 384 -13.41 6.79 6.14
C ARG A 384 -13.12 7.07 4.66
N TRP A 385 -11.88 6.90 4.22
CA TRP A 385 -11.37 7.18 2.88
C TRP A 385 -10.65 5.95 2.33
N HIS A 386 -11.34 4.83 2.28
CA HIS A 386 -10.75 3.58 1.83
C HIS A 386 -10.97 3.38 0.33
N HIS A 387 -9.92 3.07 -0.38
CA HIS A 387 -9.97 2.57 -1.76
C HIS A 387 -9.75 1.06 -1.79
N ASP A 388 -10.33 0.38 -2.78
CA ASP A 388 -9.96 -0.99 -3.14
C ASP A 388 -8.56 -1.00 -3.76
N THR A 389 -7.57 -0.72 -2.93
CA THR A 389 -6.16 -0.91 -3.27
C THR A 389 -5.71 -2.29 -2.81
N ALA A 390 -4.59 -2.74 -3.31
CA ALA A 390 -4.05 -4.05 -2.96
C ALA A 390 -3.67 -4.21 -1.48
N HIS A 391 -3.70 -3.14 -0.72
CA HIS A 391 -3.38 -3.11 0.72
C HIS A 391 -4.50 -2.48 1.54
#